data_a94b876f68451b3273eb306730a1472b
#
_entry.id   a94b876f68451b3273eb306730a1472b
#
_cell.length_a   1.000
_cell.length_b   1.000
_cell.length_c   1.000
_cell.angle_alpha   90.00
_cell.angle_beta   90.00
_cell.angle_gamma   90.00
#
_symmetry.space_group_name_H-M   'P 1'
#
loop_
_entity.id
_entity.type
_entity.pdbx_description
1 polymer ?
#
loop_
_entity_poly.entity_id
_entity_poly.type
_entity_poly.pdbx_seq_one_letter_code
_entity_poly.pdbx_strand_id
1 'polypeptide(L)'
;PATEEAQAKQRMIEDAFKDWIFKDRERRESLVALYNEKFNCIRPREYDGSHIKFFGMNPEIALRPHQRNAIAHILYGHNTLLAHTVGAGKTYEMVAAAMEKKRLGLCSKTLVAVPNHLTGQFASEALKLYPNANILVTTQRDFEKSNRKRFCAKIATGNYDIVVIGHSQFEKIPLSDARKAEFIRKQIDELEMQLESMDNSDSRLTVKQLESKKKQLKTKLSNLLDAPKRDDVVTFEE
;
A
#
# COMPACT_ATOMS: atom_id res chain seq x y z
N PRO A 1 16.09 43.27 1.95
CA PRO A 1 15.12 44.34 2.33
C PRO A 1 13.76 44.15 1.63
N ALA A 2 13.68 44.10 0.29
CA ALA A 2 12.40 43.99 -0.44
C ALA A 2 11.61 42.68 -0.10
N THR A 3 12.30 41.60 0.18
CA THR A 3 11.69 40.30 0.55
C THR A 3 11.11 40.32 1.96
N GLU A 4 11.77 41.01 2.90
CA GLU A 4 11.31 41.16 4.28
C GLU A 4 10.08 42.06 4.37
N GLU A 5 10.07 43.16 3.58
CA GLU A 5 8.92 44.06 3.48
C GLU A 5 7.70 43.34 2.85
N ALA A 6 7.92 42.53 1.82
CA ALA A 6 6.87 41.72 1.22
C ALA A 6 6.31 40.71 2.21
N GLN A 7 7.15 40.00 2.99
CA GLN A 7 6.72 39.07 4.03
C GLN A 7 5.97 39.77 5.17
N ALA A 8 6.39 40.98 5.56
CA ALA A 8 5.67 41.76 6.58
C ALA A 8 4.28 42.17 6.08
N LYS A 9 4.15 42.60 4.84
CA LYS A 9 2.85 42.93 4.21
C LYS A 9 1.96 41.68 4.10
N GLN A 10 2.53 40.52 3.74
CA GLN A 10 1.78 39.26 3.67
C GLN A 10 1.20 38.91 5.04
N ARG A 11 1.99 38.96 6.12
CA ARG A 11 1.50 38.69 7.50
C ARG A 11 0.40 39.67 7.91
N MET A 12 0.55 40.96 7.59
CA MET A 12 -0.49 41.93 7.88
C MET A 12 -1.81 41.59 7.16
N ILE A 13 -1.74 41.16 5.90
CA ILE A 13 -2.92 40.75 5.13
C ILE A 13 -3.56 39.47 5.75
N GLU A 14 -2.75 38.46 6.13
CA GLU A 14 -3.23 37.26 6.76
C GLU A 14 -3.93 37.54 8.09
N ASP A 15 -3.38 38.39 8.91
CA ASP A 15 -3.96 38.77 10.20
C ASP A 15 -5.24 39.63 10.03
N ALA A 16 -5.22 40.59 9.13
CA ALA A 16 -6.41 41.36 8.79
C ALA A 16 -7.53 40.47 8.21
N PHE A 17 -7.18 39.46 7.42
CA PHE A 17 -8.12 38.51 6.86
C PHE A 17 -8.73 37.60 7.93
N LYS A 18 -7.94 37.11 8.89
CA LYS A 18 -8.43 36.32 10.03
C LYS A 18 -9.46 37.12 10.83
N ASP A 19 -9.12 38.36 11.15
CA ASP A 19 -10.03 39.24 11.88
C ASP A 19 -11.30 39.54 11.11
N TRP A 20 -11.18 39.80 9.80
CA TRP A 20 -12.32 40.12 8.94
C TRP A 20 -13.28 38.94 8.81
N ILE A 21 -12.77 37.69 8.67
CA ILE A 21 -13.60 36.49 8.55
C ILE A 21 -14.53 36.31 9.75
N PHE A 22 -14.01 36.52 10.97
CA PHE A 22 -14.73 36.21 12.19
C PHE A 22 -15.60 37.38 12.74
N LYS A 23 -15.44 38.60 12.21
CA LYS A 23 -16.23 39.76 12.66
C LYS A 23 -17.69 39.69 12.30
N ASP A 24 -18.02 39.20 11.14
CA ASP A 24 -19.38 39.08 10.64
C ASP A 24 -19.96 37.69 10.98
N ARG A 25 -21.14 37.67 11.60
CA ARG A 25 -21.77 36.45 12.07
C ARG A 25 -22.22 35.56 10.92
N GLU A 26 -22.89 36.10 9.90
CA GLU A 26 -23.42 35.32 8.78
C GLU A 26 -22.30 34.70 7.97
N ARG A 27 -21.24 35.45 7.72
CA ARG A 27 -20.05 34.99 7.01
C ARG A 27 -19.38 33.85 7.78
N ARG A 28 -19.19 34.03 9.09
CA ARG A 28 -18.61 32.99 9.96
C ARG A 28 -19.43 31.72 9.93
N GLU A 29 -20.76 31.80 10.12
CA GLU A 29 -21.65 30.66 10.13
C GLU A 29 -21.65 29.94 8.76
N SER A 30 -21.71 30.69 7.66
CA SER A 30 -21.65 30.16 6.30
C SER A 30 -20.30 29.45 6.01
N LEU A 31 -19.17 30.07 6.37
CA LEU A 31 -17.85 29.47 6.15
C LEU A 31 -17.62 28.25 7.05
N VAL A 32 -18.09 28.26 8.30
CA VAL A 32 -18.03 27.11 9.20
C VAL A 32 -18.89 25.98 8.67
N ALA A 33 -20.10 26.25 8.18
CA ALA A 33 -20.96 25.24 7.57
C ALA A 33 -20.30 24.63 6.33
N LEU A 34 -19.76 25.46 5.44
CA LEU A 34 -19.04 25.01 4.25
C LEU A 34 -17.78 24.18 4.59
N TYR A 35 -17.02 24.61 5.60
CA TYR A 35 -15.85 23.88 6.07
C TYR A 35 -16.24 22.52 6.66
N ASN A 36 -17.27 22.49 7.48
CA ASN A 36 -17.77 21.26 8.07
C ASN A 36 -18.31 20.29 7.01
N GLU A 37 -19.02 20.81 6.01
CA GLU A 37 -19.51 20.01 4.88
C GLU A 37 -18.37 19.41 4.06
N LYS A 38 -17.31 20.17 3.77
CA LYS A 38 -16.20 19.71 2.92
C LYS A 38 -15.15 18.89 3.65
N PHE A 39 -14.84 19.20 4.92
CA PHE A 39 -13.69 18.64 5.63
C PHE A 39 -14.05 17.83 6.88
N ASN A 40 -15.19 18.12 7.53
CA ASN A 40 -15.62 17.43 8.77
C ASN A 40 -16.79 16.45 8.56
N CYS A 41 -17.27 16.28 7.33
CA CYS A 41 -18.33 15.32 7.02
C CYS A 41 -17.85 13.87 7.02
N ILE A 42 -16.53 13.64 6.91
CA ILE A 42 -15.93 12.31 6.93
C ILE A 42 -15.56 11.95 8.37
N ARG A 43 -16.28 10.97 8.93
CA ARG A 43 -15.92 10.36 10.21
C ARG A 43 -15.02 9.14 9.93
N PRO A 44 -13.74 9.16 10.30
CA PRO A 44 -12.89 8.00 10.17
C PRO A 44 -13.48 6.80 10.92
N ARG A 45 -13.43 5.62 10.31
CA ARG A 45 -13.86 4.40 10.97
C ARG A 45 -12.84 4.03 12.04
N GLU A 46 -13.32 3.87 13.27
CA GLU A 46 -12.53 3.37 14.38
C GLU A 46 -12.62 1.84 14.44
N TYR A 47 -11.51 1.20 14.78
CA TYR A 47 -11.43 -0.25 14.90
C TYR A 47 -11.04 -0.59 16.34
N ASP A 48 -11.85 -1.41 17.00
CA ASP A 48 -11.57 -1.97 18.32
C ASP A 48 -11.17 -3.45 18.19
N GLY A 49 -9.96 -3.78 18.59
CA GLY A 49 -9.40 -5.12 18.59
C GLY A 49 -9.43 -5.80 19.96
N SER A 50 -10.11 -5.22 20.96
CA SER A 50 -10.13 -5.74 22.32
C SER A 50 -10.72 -7.15 22.42
N HIS A 51 -11.68 -7.47 21.58
CA HIS A 51 -12.39 -8.76 21.51
C HIS A 51 -11.58 -9.88 20.82
N ILE A 52 -10.50 -9.54 20.11
CA ILE A 52 -9.72 -10.54 19.33
C ILE A 52 -8.90 -11.41 20.29
N LYS A 53 -9.05 -12.73 20.13
CA LYS A 53 -8.25 -13.73 20.84
C LYS A 53 -7.22 -14.32 19.87
N PHE A 54 -5.94 -14.23 20.23
CA PHE A 54 -4.82 -14.70 19.41
C PHE A 54 -4.44 -16.13 19.80
N PHE A 55 -4.97 -17.10 19.06
CA PHE A 55 -4.71 -18.52 19.31
C PHE A 55 -3.32 -18.93 18.82
N GLY A 56 -2.60 -19.72 19.64
CA GLY A 56 -1.24 -20.17 19.31
C GLY A 56 -0.15 -19.11 19.49
N MET A 57 -0.51 -17.90 19.89
CA MET A 57 0.46 -16.87 20.26
C MET A 57 1.15 -17.21 21.58
N ASN A 58 2.40 -16.83 21.72
CA ASN A 58 3.17 -16.99 22.95
C ASN A 58 2.46 -16.27 24.13
N PRO A 59 2.07 -16.98 25.19
CA PRO A 59 1.32 -16.43 26.32
C PRO A 59 2.10 -15.39 27.14
N GLU A 60 3.43 -15.39 27.06
CA GLU A 60 4.29 -14.42 27.75
C GLU A 60 4.27 -13.04 27.05
N ILE A 61 3.77 -12.96 25.83
CA ILE A 61 3.72 -11.72 25.04
C ILE A 61 2.30 -11.17 25.03
N ALA A 62 2.12 -9.95 25.56
CA ALA A 62 0.85 -9.24 25.50
C ALA A 62 0.90 -8.12 24.47
N LEU A 63 -0.02 -8.16 23.50
CA LEU A 63 -0.18 -7.09 22.52
C LEU A 63 -0.82 -5.86 23.15
N ARG A 64 -0.26 -4.69 22.86
CA ARG A 64 -0.75 -3.39 23.34
C ARG A 64 -2.09 -3.03 22.67
N PRO A 65 -2.94 -2.16 23.27
CA PRO A 65 -4.24 -1.79 22.70
C PRO A 65 -4.14 -1.27 21.26
N HIS A 66 -3.17 -0.40 20.95
CA HIS A 66 -3.00 0.12 19.58
C HIS A 66 -2.63 -0.98 18.57
N GLN A 67 -1.85 -1.99 18.97
CA GLN A 67 -1.53 -3.13 18.12
C GLN A 67 -2.77 -3.98 17.83
N ARG A 68 -3.60 -4.24 18.84
CA ARG A 68 -4.85 -4.98 18.68
C ARG A 68 -5.83 -4.23 17.76
N ASN A 69 -5.92 -2.91 17.89
CA ASN A 69 -6.74 -2.06 17.01
C ASN A 69 -6.22 -2.05 15.57
N ALA A 70 -4.89 -2.01 15.37
CA ALA A 70 -4.27 -2.14 14.06
C ALA A 70 -4.56 -3.51 13.42
N ILE A 71 -4.50 -4.59 14.18
CA ILE A 71 -4.86 -5.93 13.71
C ILE A 71 -6.34 -5.98 13.33
N ALA A 72 -7.24 -5.41 14.14
CA ALA A 72 -8.66 -5.30 13.78
C ALA A 72 -8.86 -4.54 12.47
N HIS A 73 -8.13 -3.44 12.27
CA HIS A 73 -8.16 -2.69 11.01
C HIS A 73 -7.72 -3.55 9.81
N ILE A 74 -6.66 -4.35 9.96
CA ILE A 74 -6.20 -5.28 8.91
C ILE A 74 -7.21 -6.38 8.61
N LEU A 75 -7.90 -6.90 9.64
CA LEU A 75 -8.87 -7.97 9.49
C LEU A 75 -10.18 -7.52 8.86
N TYR A 76 -10.68 -6.35 9.24
CA TYR A 76 -11.98 -5.82 8.80
C TYR A 76 -11.88 -4.82 7.66
N GLY A 77 -10.68 -4.30 7.37
CA GLY A 77 -10.40 -3.42 6.24
C GLY A 77 -9.92 -4.20 5.01
N HIS A 78 -9.79 -3.48 3.87
CA HIS A 78 -9.17 -4.05 2.66
C HIS A 78 -7.65 -3.85 2.70
N ASN A 79 -7.19 -2.64 2.37
CA ASN A 79 -5.78 -2.26 2.42
C ASN A 79 -5.54 -1.38 3.64
N THR A 80 -4.47 -1.65 4.38
CA THR A 80 -4.18 -0.93 5.62
C THR A 80 -2.76 -0.38 5.60
N LEU A 81 -2.61 0.90 5.91
CA LEU A 81 -1.33 1.55 6.13
C LEU A 81 -1.06 1.61 7.65
N LEU A 82 -0.01 0.91 8.10
CA LEU A 82 0.46 0.97 9.48
C LEU A 82 1.46 2.12 9.64
N ALA A 83 0.97 3.33 9.85
CA ALA A 83 1.76 4.56 10.00
C ALA A 83 2.25 4.82 11.44
N HIS A 84 2.37 3.78 12.25
CA HIS A 84 2.89 3.89 13.63
C HIS A 84 4.36 4.30 13.65
N THR A 85 4.77 4.98 14.71
CA THR A 85 6.16 5.36 14.95
C THR A 85 7.11 4.16 14.99
N VAL A 86 8.40 4.39 14.81
CA VAL A 86 9.42 3.35 14.97
C VAL A 86 9.38 2.84 16.42
N GLY A 87 9.47 1.51 16.60
CA GLY A 87 9.39 0.89 17.93
C GLY A 87 7.97 0.59 18.45
N ALA A 88 6.91 0.95 17.72
CA ALA A 88 5.53 0.64 18.10
C ALA A 88 5.17 -0.85 18.01
N GLY A 89 6.03 -1.67 17.41
CA GLY A 89 5.83 -3.13 17.28
C GLY A 89 5.05 -3.54 16.03
N LYS A 90 5.21 -2.81 14.92
CA LYS A 90 4.56 -3.12 13.63
C LYS A 90 4.78 -4.56 13.16
N THR A 91 5.95 -5.14 13.42
CA THR A 91 6.22 -6.56 13.09
C THR A 91 5.22 -7.49 13.76
N TYR A 92 4.92 -7.27 15.04
CA TYR A 92 3.94 -8.07 15.76
C TYR A 92 2.51 -7.85 15.24
N GLU A 93 2.16 -6.63 14.84
CA GLU A 93 0.87 -6.34 14.20
C GLU A 93 0.72 -7.12 12.90
N MET A 94 1.74 -7.11 12.03
CA MET A 94 1.73 -7.84 10.75
C MET A 94 1.67 -9.35 10.95
N VAL A 95 2.49 -9.89 11.87
CA VAL A 95 2.53 -11.35 12.13
C VAL A 95 1.22 -11.83 12.74
N ALA A 96 0.70 -11.14 13.77
CA ALA A 96 -0.56 -11.52 14.41
C ALA A 96 -1.74 -11.41 13.42
N ALA A 97 -1.78 -10.37 12.59
CA ALA A 97 -2.80 -10.24 11.57
C ALA A 97 -2.72 -11.36 10.51
N ALA A 98 -1.51 -11.76 10.10
CA ALA A 98 -1.28 -12.85 9.15
C ALA A 98 -1.81 -14.17 9.70
N MET A 99 -1.47 -14.49 10.95
CA MET A 99 -1.91 -15.73 11.62
C MET A 99 -3.44 -15.74 11.82
N GLU A 100 -4.03 -14.62 12.22
CA GLU A 100 -5.49 -14.52 12.37
C GLU A 100 -6.22 -14.61 11.03
N LYS A 101 -5.72 -13.98 9.96
CA LYS A 101 -6.29 -14.13 8.61
C LYS A 101 -6.29 -15.61 8.17
N LYS A 102 -5.20 -16.33 8.41
CA LYS A 102 -5.14 -17.77 8.10
C LYS A 102 -6.11 -18.57 8.98
N ARG A 103 -6.16 -18.30 10.27
CA ARG A 103 -7.08 -18.97 11.20
C ARG A 103 -8.55 -18.78 10.82
N LEU A 104 -8.90 -17.58 10.35
CA LEU A 104 -10.26 -17.22 9.90
C LEU A 104 -10.56 -17.73 8.48
N GLY A 105 -9.60 -18.36 7.80
CA GLY A 105 -9.78 -18.84 6.42
C GLY A 105 -9.81 -17.73 5.37
N LEU A 106 -9.41 -16.50 5.73
CA LEU A 106 -9.36 -15.36 4.80
C LEU A 106 -8.17 -15.44 3.84
N CYS A 107 -7.13 -16.19 4.19
CA CYS A 107 -6.02 -16.52 3.32
C CYS A 107 -5.45 -17.90 3.66
N SER A 108 -4.82 -18.54 2.69
CA SER A 108 -4.12 -19.82 2.90
C SER A 108 -2.68 -19.61 3.37
N LYS A 109 -2.04 -18.56 2.88
CA LYS A 109 -0.64 -18.18 3.18
C LYS A 109 -0.51 -16.67 3.16
N THR A 110 0.42 -16.13 3.95
CA THR A 110 0.76 -14.72 3.91
C THR A 110 2.17 -14.53 3.37
N LEU A 111 2.32 -13.71 2.34
CA LEU A 111 3.61 -13.28 1.81
C LEU A 111 4.00 -11.95 2.44
N VAL A 112 5.20 -11.90 3.03
CA VAL A 112 5.73 -10.69 3.66
C VAL A 112 7.00 -10.28 2.94
N ALA A 113 6.96 -9.13 2.26
CA ALA A 113 8.11 -8.53 1.60
C ALA A 113 8.80 -7.55 2.55
N VAL A 114 10.09 -7.77 2.81
CA VAL A 114 10.90 -6.93 3.71
C VAL A 114 12.25 -6.58 3.06
N PRO A 115 12.97 -5.56 3.53
CA PRO A 115 14.34 -5.33 3.12
C PRO A 115 15.21 -6.59 3.32
N ASN A 116 16.11 -6.88 2.38
CA ASN A 116 16.83 -8.16 2.35
C ASN A 116 17.57 -8.51 3.65
N HIS A 117 18.12 -7.50 4.33
CA HIS A 117 18.84 -7.67 5.58
C HIS A 117 17.94 -7.95 6.80
N LEU A 118 16.62 -7.72 6.67
CA LEU A 118 15.64 -7.91 7.76
C LEU A 118 14.89 -9.24 7.67
N THR A 119 15.09 -10.05 6.63
CA THR A 119 14.35 -11.32 6.44
C THR A 119 14.53 -12.27 7.62
N GLY A 120 15.76 -12.45 8.10
CA GLY A 120 16.06 -13.31 9.25
C GLY A 120 15.52 -12.74 10.57
N GLN A 121 15.65 -11.43 10.78
CA GLN A 121 15.10 -10.78 11.96
C GLN A 121 13.58 -10.90 12.02
N PHE A 122 12.89 -10.63 10.91
CA PHE A 122 11.44 -10.75 10.83
C PHE A 122 10.98 -12.17 11.18
N ALA A 123 11.62 -13.19 10.61
CA ALA A 123 11.30 -14.59 10.90
C ALA A 123 11.55 -14.96 12.37
N SER A 124 12.65 -14.48 12.96
CA SER A 124 12.94 -14.69 14.38
C SER A 124 11.90 -14.05 15.29
N GLU A 125 11.48 -12.83 15.00
CA GLU A 125 10.42 -12.14 15.76
C GLU A 125 9.06 -12.83 15.58
N ALA A 126 8.76 -13.31 14.37
CA ALA A 126 7.54 -14.06 14.11
C ALA A 126 7.49 -15.38 14.89
N LEU A 127 8.61 -16.12 14.97
CA LEU A 127 8.70 -17.35 15.78
C LEU A 127 8.68 -17.08 17.28
N LYS A 128 9.17 -15.94 17.76
CA LYS A 128 8.99 -15.53 19.16
C LYS A 128 7.52 -15.33 19.50
N LEU A 129 6.77 -14.69 18.58
CA LEU A 129 5.35 -14.41 18.79
C LEU A 129 4.49 -15.66 18.60
N TYR A 130 4.80 -16.48 17.60
CA TYR A 130 4.11 -17.74 17.30
C TYR A 130 5.13 -18.89 17.17
N PRO A 131 5.49 -19.57 18.25
CA PRO A 131 6.55 -20.61 18.26
C PRO A 131 6.27 -21.79 17.34
N ASN A 132 5.00 -22.09 17.06
CA ASN A 132 4.57 -23.21 16.23
C ASN A 132 4.30 -22.81 14.76
N ALA A 133 4.57 -21.56 14.37
CA ALA A 133 4.33 -21.11 13.01
C ALA A 133 5.31 -21.76 12.02
N ASN A 134 4.78 -22.21 10.88
CA ASN A 134 5.58 -22.74 9.79
C ASN A 134 5.99 -21.60 8.85
N ILE A 135 7.22 -21.12 9.00
CA ILE A 135 7.73 -19.95 8.29
C ILE A 135 8.76 -20.36 7.24
N LEU A 136 8.55 -19.96 5.99
CA LEU A 136 9.53 -20.08 4.93
C LEU A 136 10.28 -18.75 4.76
N VAL A 137 11.60 -18.76 4.96
CA VAL A 137 12.46 -17.61 4.70
C VAL A 137 13.20 -17.81 3.40
N THR A 138 13.14 -16.81 2.52
CA THR A 138 13.83 -16.88 1.22
C THR A 138 15.30 -16.54 1.36
N THR A 139 16.14 -17.24 0.62
CA THR A 139 17.57 -17.00 0.49
C THR A 139 17.92 -16.49 -0.90
N GLN A 140 19.11 -15.92 -1.07
CA GLN A 140 19.58 -15.47 -2.40
C GLN A 140 19.67 -16.62 -3.40
N ARG A 141 20.06 -17.82 -2.93
CA ARG A 141 20.20 -19.04 -3.75
C ARG A 141 18.87 -19.52 -4.32
N ASP A 142 17.77 -19.30 -3.61
CA ASP A 142 16.42 -19.71 -4.05
C ASP A 142 15.99 -18.94 -5.32
N PHE A 143 16.53 -17.74 -5.53
CA PHE A 143 16.22 -16.87 -6.69
C PHE A 143 17.26 -16.90 -7.82
N GLU A 144 18.24 -17.78 -7.77
CA GLU A 144 19.06 -18.12 -8.93
C GLU A 144 18.18 -18.72 -10.04
N LYS A 145 18.56 -18.49 -11.32
CA LYS A 145 17.75 -18.93 -12.47
C LYS A 145 17.37 -20.41 -12.41
N SER A 146 18.30 -21.26 -11.97
CA SER A 146 18.11 -22.72 -11.86
C SER A 146 17.15 -23.13 -10.75
N ASN A 147 17.08 -22.36 -9.66
CA ASN A 147 16.34 -22.74 -8.44
C ASN A 147 14.98 -22.06 -8.35
N ARG A 148 14.77 -20.95 -9.07
CA ARG A 148 13.57 -20.12 -8.96
C ARG A 148 12.28 -20.89 -9.19
N LYS A 149 12.20 -21.68 -10.27
CA LYS A 149 11.01 -22.49 -10.61
C LYS A 149 10.69 -23.48 -9.48
N ARG A 150 11.71 -24.17 -8.97
CA ARG A 150 11.56 -25.10 -7.84
C ARG A 150 11.11 -24.37 -6.55
N PHE A 151 11.63 -23.18 -6.32
CA PHE A 151 11.28 -22.40 -5.14
C PHE A 151 9.85 -21.86 -5.22
N CYS A 152 9.40 -21.34 -6.37
CA CYS A 152 8.02 -20.93 -6.57
C CYS A 152 7.06 -22.13 -6.40
N ALA A 153 7.39 -23.29 -6.97
CA ALA A 153 6.62 -24.51 -6.75
C ALA A 153 6.55 -24.90 -5.25
N LYS A 154 7.66 -24.73 -4.51
CA LYS A 154 7.69 -24.96 -3.06
C LYS A 154 6.76 -24.00 -2.30
N ILE A 155 6.72 -22.72 -2.69
CA ILE A 155 5.76 -21.76 -2.11
C ILE A 155 4.33 -22.19 -2.45
N ALA A 156 4.05 -22.53 -3.70
CA ALA A 156 2.72 -22.87 -4.17
C ALA A 156 2.15 -24.12 -3.44
N THR A 157 2.95 -25.17 -3.35
CA THR A 157 2.50 -26.49 -2.82
C THR A 157 2.71 -26.65 -1.31
N GLY A 158 3.66 -25.92 -0.70
CA GLY A 158 3.96 -26.05 0.73
C GLY A 158 2.88 -25.46 1.64
N ASN A 159 2.66 -26.05 2.79
CA ASN A 159 1.73 -25.52 3.79
C ASN A 159 2.46 -24.60 4.78
N TYR A 160 2.76 -23.38 4.33
CA TYR A 160 3.39 -22.36 5.17
C TYR A 160 2.33 -21.43 5.75
N ASP A 161 2.61 -20.87 6.92
CA ASP A 161 1.81 -19.79 7.50
C ASP A 161 2.24 -18.45 6.95
N ILE A 162 3.57 -18.24 6.94
CA ILE A 162 4.19 -17.01 6.47
C ILE A 162 5.35 -17.35 5.55
N VAL A 163 5.45 -16.67 4.43
CA VAL A 163 6.60 -16.69 3.51
C VAL A 163 7.26 -15.32 3.56
N VAL A 164 8.50 -15.27 4.04
CA VAL A 164 9.28 -14.02 4.15
C VAL A 164 10.21 -13.91 2.95
N ILE A 165 10.06 -12.83 2.17
CA ILE A 165 10.83 -12.58 0.95
C ILE A 165 11.51 -11.21 1.01
N GLY A 166 12.75 -11.12 0.54
CA GLY A 166 13.45 -9.85 0.39
C GLY A 166 12.96 -9.06 -0.83
N HIS A 167 12.95 -7.72 -0.75
CA HIS A 167 12.49 -6.86 -1.84
C HIS A 167 13.15 -7.18 -3.19
N SER A 168 14.47 -7.32 -3.22
CA SER A 168 15.21 -7.61 -4.48
C SER A 168 14.93 -9.01 -5.05
N GLN A 169 14.42 -9.91 -4.22
CA GLN A 169 13.99 -11.24 -4.67
C GLN A 169 12.54 -11.18 -5.17
N PHE A 170 11.68 -10.44 -4.48
CA PHE A 170 10.30 -10.22 -4.89
C PHE A 170 10.19 -9.55 -6.27
N GLU A 171 11.02 -8.54 -6.54
CA GLU A 171 11.11 -7.87 -7.84
C GLU A 171 11.51 -8.79 -9.00
N LYS A 172 12.13 -9.94 -8.70
CA LYS A 172 12.51 -10.93 -9.73
C LYS A 172 11.36 -11.85 -10.13
N ILE A 173 10.23 -11.81 -9.45
CA ILE A 173 9.03 -12.57 -9.83
C ILE A 173 8.25 -11.71 -10.83
N PRO A 174 8.21 -12.06 -12.11
CA PRO A 174 7.49 -11.28 -13.10
C PRO A 174 5.98 -11.45 -12.95
N LEU A 175 5.25 -10.41 -13.30
CA LEU A 175 3.81 -10.52 -13.55
C LEU A 175 3.60 -11.21 -14.92
N SER A 176 2.49 -11.93 -15.07
CA SER A 176 2.09 -12.47 -16.35
C SER A 176 1.90 -11.36 -17.39
N ASP A 177 2.13 -11.68 -18.66
CA ASP A 177 2.01 -10.67 -19.72
C ASP A 177 0.54 -10.26 -19.90
N ALA A 178 -0.41 -11.16 -19.60
CA ALA A 178 -1.84 -10.83 -19.54
C ALA A 178 -2.14 -9.75 -18.49
N ARG A 179 -1.58 -9.88 -17.28
CA ARG A 179 -1.76 -8.90 -16.19
C ARG A 179 -1.10 -7.57 -16.50
N LYS A 180 0.10 -7.60 -17.08
CA LYS A 180 0.77 -6.37 -17.54
C LYS A 180 -0.06 -5.65 -18.61
N ALA A 181 -0.62 -6.40 -19.55
CA ALA A 181 -1.49 -5.86 -20.59
C ALA A 181 -2.76 -5.22 -20.02
N GLU A 182 -3.41 -5.89 -19.05
CA GLU A 182 -4.57 -5.34 -18.33
C GLU A 182 -4.24 -4.03 -17.62
N PHE A 183 -3.09 -3.98 -16.92
CA PHE A 183 -2.65 -2.77 -16.22
C PHE A 183 -2.38 -1.61 -17.19
N ILE A 184 -1.73 -1.90 -18.34
CA ILE A 184 -1.49 -0.87 -19.36
C ILE A 184 -2.81 -0.39 -19.98
N ARG A 185 -3.79 -1.28 -20.23
CA ARG A 185 -5.11 -0.88 -20.71
C ARG A 185 -5.81 0.06 -19.74
N LYS A 186 -5.86 -0.27 -18.45
CA LYS A 186 -6.43 0.63 -17.43
C LYS A 186 -5.79 2.02 -17.42
N GLN A 187 -4.45 2.09 -17.55
CA GLN A 187 -3.77 3.37 -17.65
C GLN A 187 -4.14 4.16 -18.92
N ILE A 188 -4.36 3.47 -20.03
CA ILE A 188 -4.81 4.11 -21.27
C ILE A 188 -6.23 4.65 -21.10
N ASP A 189 -7.14 3.87 -20.53
CA ASP A 189 -8.53 4.26 -20.29
C ASP A 189 -8.61 5.48 -19.34
N GLU A 190 -7.80 5.50 -18.27
CA GLU A 190 -7.68 6.65 -17.37
C GLU A 190 -7.20 7.91 -18.09
N LEU A 191 -6.19 7.80 -18.97
CA LEU A 191 -5.71 8.92 -19.77
C LEU A 191 -6.73 9.37 -20.82
N GLU A 192 -7.51 8.46 -21.38
CA GLU A 192 -8.60 8.78 -22.30
C GLU A 192 -9.71 9.57 -21.59
N MET A 193 -10.13 9.12 -20.40
CA MET A 193 -11.10 9.85 -19.59
C MET A 193 -10.58 11.24 -19.16
N GLN A 194 -9.29 11.36 -18.82
CA GLN A 194 -8.70 12.66 -18.51
C GLN A 194 -8.70 13.59 -19.72
N LEU A 195 -8.35 13.10 -20.89
CA LEU A 195 -8.36 13.89 -22.12
C LEU A 195 -9.78 14.33 -22.54
N GLU A 196 -10.78 13.49 -22.34
CA GLU A 196 -12.20 13.81 -22.59
C GLU A 196 -12.76 14.85 -21.60
N SER A 197 -12.26 14.86 -20.36
CA SER A 197 -12.69 15.82 -19.34
C SER A 197 -12.00 17.19 -19.41
N MET A 198 -10.99 17.33 -20.28
CA MET A 198 -10.26 18.59 -20.45
C MET A 198 -11.00 19.56 -21.37
N ASP A 199 -11.26 20.76 -20.87
CA ASP A 199 -11.87 21.85 -21.63
C ASP A 199 -10.85 22.58 -22.52
N ASN A 200 -11.35 23.31 -23.54
CA ASN A 200 -10.52 24.12 -24.45
C ASN A 200 -9.68 25.23 -23.78
N SER A 201 -9.86 25.44 -22.48
CA SER A 201 -9.09 26.37 -21.65
C SER A 201 -7.79 25.78 -21.10
N ASP A 202 -7.64 24.44 -21.15
CA ASP A 202 -6.47 23.76 -20.62
C ASP A 202 -5.24 23.95 -21.51
N SER A 203 -4.07 23.97 -20.87
CA SER A 203 -2.80 24.22 -21.56
C SER A 203 -2.57 23.18 -22.67
N ARG A 204 -2.42 23.64 -23.93
CA ARG A 204 -2.07 22.81 -25.08
C ARG A 204 -0.84 21.94 -24.86
N LEU A 205 0.07 22.35 -23.97
CA LEU A 205 1.25 21.58 -23.59
C LEU A 205 0.87 20.33 -22.77
N THR A 206 -0.09 20.46 -21.85
CA THR A 206 -0.56 19.35 -21.01
C THR A 206 -1.27 18.29 -21.86
N VAL A 207 -2.15 18.71 -22.78
CA VAL A 207 -2.84 17.81 -23.72
C VAL A 207 -1.82 17.04 -24.56
N LYS A 208 -0.83 17.73 -25.18
CA LYS A 208 0.23 17.08 -25.94
C LYS A 208 1.04 16.07 -25.14
N GLN A 209 1.33 16.36 -23.87
CA GLN A 209 2.05 15.42 -23.00
C GLN A 209 1.23 14.16 -22.70
N LEU A 210 -0.06 14.31 -22.43
CA LEU A 210 -0.96 13.18 -22.18
C LEU A 210 -1.14 12.32 -23.43
N GLU A 211 -1.32 12.94 -24.61
CA GLU A 211 -1.38 12.23 -25.89
C GLU A 211 -0.09 11.46 -26.21
N SER A 212 1.07 12.08 -25.97
CA SER A 212 2.36 11.42 -26.14
C SER A 212 2.50 10.21 -25.22
N LYS A 213 2.12 10.36 -23.93
CA LYS A 213 2.14 9.26 -22.96
C LYS A 213 1.18 8.14 -23.34
N LYS A 214 -0.03 8.47 -23.79
CA LYS A 214 -1.02 7.52 -24.33
C LYS A 214 -0.46 6.73 -25.51
N LYS A 215 0.20 7.42 -26.47
CA LYS A 215 0.84 6.77 -27.62
C LYS A 215 1.96 5.82 -27.20
N GLN A 216 2.80 6.22 -26.25
CA GLN A 216 3.86 5.36 -25.69
C GLN A 216 3.28 4.09 -25.02
N LEU A 217 2.20 4.23 -24.26
CA LEU A 217 1.53 3.08 -23.62
C LEU A 217 0.91 2.15 -24.65
N LYS A 218 0.25 2.67 -25.70
CA LYS A 218 -0.29 1.86 -26.80
C LYS A 218 0.82 1.07 -27.53
N THR A 219 1.95 1.70 -27.82
CA THR A 219 3.11 1.01 -28.41
C THR A 219 3.66 -0.06 -27.48
N LYS A 220 3.75 0.22 -26.16
CA LYS A 220 4.21 -0.74 -25.16
C LYS A 220 3.26 -1.94 -25.07
N LEU A 221 1.95 -1.72 -25.17
CA LEU A 221 0.95 -2.77 -25.18
C LEU A 221 1.07 -3.66 -26.40
N SER A 222 1.20 -3.08 -27.61
CA SER A 222 1.40 -3.83 -28.86
C SER A 222 2.65 -4.71 -28.78
N ASN A 223 3.79 -4.13 -28.37
CA ASN A 223 5.04 -4.87 -28.23
C ASN A 223 4.94 -6.03 -27.21
N LEU A 224 4.14 -5.85 -26.14
CA LEU A 224 3.92 -6.90 -25.15
C LEU A 224 3.06 -8.04 -25.69
N LEU A 225 2.05 -7.72 -26.50
CA LEU A 225 1.14 -8.70 -27.11
C LEU A 225 1.81 -9.48 -28.26
N ASP A 226 2.72 -8.82 -28.98
CA ASP A 226 3.45 -9.41 -30.12
C ASP A 226 4.70 -10.20 -29.67
N ALA A 227 5.10 -10.07 -28.40
CA ALA A 227 6.23 -10.80 -27.86
C ALA A 227 5.97 -12.32 -27.81
N PRO A 228 6.94 -13.17 -28.21
CA PRO A 228 6.76 -14.61 -28.12
C PRO A 228 6.57 -15.03 -26.65
N LYS A 229 5.53 -15.83 -26.39
CA LYS A 229 5.24 -16.36 -25.06
C LYS A 229 6.41 -17.16 -24.55
N ARG A 230 6.91 -16.79 -23.36
CA ARG A 230 7.98 -17.52 -22.68
C ARG A 230 7.36 -18.46 -21.67
N ASP A 231 7.17 -19.72 -22.04
CA ASP A 231 6.57 -20.76 -21.19
C ASP A 231 7.47 -21.18 -20.01
N ASP A 232 8.73 -20.70 -19.96
CA ASP A 232 9.72 -21.08 -18.93
C ASP A 232 9.73 -20.16 -17.70
N VAL A 233 8.89 -19.14 -17.64
CA VAL A 233 8.92 -18.15 -16.56
C VAL A 233 7.72 -18.35 -15.65
N VAL A 234 7.96 -18.78 -14.42
CA VAL A 234 6.93 -18.80 -13.37
C VAL A 234 6.54 -17.37 -13.03
N THR A 235 5.26 -17.07 -13.12
CA THR A 235 4.69 -15.75 -12.85
C THR A 235 4.11 -15.66 -11.45
N PHE A 236 3.78 -14.45 -11.01
CA PHE A 236 3.22 -14.22 -9.68
C PHE A 236 1.83 -14.84 -9.50
N GLU A 237 1.11 -15.06 -10.59
CA GLU A 237 -0.24 -15.63 -10.60
C GLU A 237 -0.28 -17.17 -10.51
N GLU A 238 0.83 -17.84 -10.74
CA GLU A 238 1.02 -19.29 -10.60
C GLU A 238 1.41 -19.66 -9.16
#